data_432ee0cf4ad190c0e186b2a086f6c996
#
_entry.id   432ee0cf4ad190c0e186b2a086f6c996
#
_cell.length_a   1.000
_cell.length_b   1.000
_cell.length_c   1.000
_cell.angle_alpha   90.00
_cell.angle_beta   90.00
_cell.angle_gamma   90.00
#
_symmetry.space_group_name_H-M   'P 1'
#
loop_
_entity.id
_entity.type
_entity.pdbx_description
1 polymer ?
#
loop_
_entity_poly.entity_id
_entity_poly.type
_entity_poly.pdbx_seq_one_letter_code
_entity_poly.pdbx_strand_id
1 'polypeptide(L)'
;MKMKTFLKGAAVCAFASFLAACGNAGGSDQVEIEYFSQKPEMQKVLQEIVNDFEKENPDIKVKFTNVPDAGTVLKTRMANNEAPDVINIYPQNADFKEYAADGRFLEVDKEAGLDHLKEGAVTPYEVDGKNYTLPLTANAYGIYYNKDKFKELGLEVPKTYAEFEALVAKIKADGKAAPFALSLNDAWSLNGYHQLAWVTVAGGFDEAEDLLIRTPKGGVKDDDNAKAVTKRLALLTDNGQKGFAGALYADAVASFAVGDALMLPQGTWAATAVNEQDPEFEYGMFAFPGDKEGSEFTVGAADLALSVSATSKHPAESKKFLEYLSRPEVLQKYYDVDGSPVSVEGVKTEGKFMETEGVTKYAFTDKHVVWLQSEWQSEDEFWNITVETVKKPDSAELVKDLNAFFDPMKK
;
A
#
# COMPACT_ATOMS: atom_id res chain seq x y z
N MET A 1 57.07 43.42 -20.80
CA MET A 1 58.11 43.36 -21.86
C MET A 1 57.61 42.46 -22.98
N LYS A 2 57.37 43.11 -24.20
CA LYS A 2 57.24 42.55 -25.55
C LYS A 2 56.20 41.40 -25.76
N MET A 3 54.96 41.59 -26.15
CA MET A 3 54.39 41.86 -27.50
C MET A 3 55.17 41.25 -28.67
N LYS A 4 54.58 40.27 -29.38
CA LYS A 4 54.69 40.13 -30.85
C LYS A 4 53.45 39.39 -31.40
N THR A 5 52.70 40.16 -32.15
CA THR A 5 51.70 39.83 -33.18
C THR A 5 52.37 39.18 -34.39
N PHE A 6 51.72 38.23 -35.05
CA PHE A 6 51.78 38.04 -36.49
C PHE A 6 50.60 37.30 -37.07
N LEU A 7 50.10 37.76 -38.00
CA LEU A 7 49.08 37.94 -38.99
C LEU A 7 49.09 36.89 -40.09
N LYS A 8 47.90 36.55 -40.59
CA LYS A 8 47.50 36.21 -41.97
C LYS A 8 47.80 34.86 -42.60
N GLY A 9 46.74 34.33 -43.16
CA GLY A 9 46.73 33.35 -44.24
C GLY A 9 45.33 32.82 -44.56
N ALA A 10 44.58 33.57 -45.40
CA ALA A 10 43.34 33.09 -46.01
C ALA A 10 43.66 32.12 -47.15
N ALA A 11 42.99 30.98 -47.21
CA ALA A 11 42.91 30.18 -48.44
C ALA A 11 41.43 29.69 -48.56
N VAL A 12 40.79 30.29 -49.55
CA VAL A 12 39.49 29.85 -50.10
C VAL A 12 39.79 28.65 -51.01
N CYS A 13 39.16 27.52 -50.77
CA CYS A 13 38.98 26.46 -51.76
C CYS A 13 37.55 25.99 -51.74
N ALA A 14 36.80 26.39 -52.74
CA ALA A 14 35.55 25.83 -53.14
C ALA A 14 35.74 24.41 -53.71
N PHE A 15 35.03 23.41 -53.21
CA PHE A 15 34.83 22.16 -53.96
C PHE A 15 33.41 21.62 -53.70
N ALA A 16 32.70 21.70 -54.82
CA ALA A 16 31.73 20.78 -55.39
C ALA A 16 30.89 19.85 -54.49
N SER A 17 29.60 20.07 -54.64
CA SER A 17 28.48 19.19 -54.41
C SER A 17 28.75 17.71 -54.67
N PHE A 18 28.58 16.88 -53.67
CA PHE A 18 28.19 15.49 -53.86
C PHE A 18 26.85 15.26 -53.16
N LEU A 19 25.78 15.27 -53.93
CA LEU A 19 24.54 14.61 -53.60
C LEU A 19 24.81 13.10 -53.56
N ALA A 20 24.96 12.57 -52.37
CA ALA A 20 24.79 11.15 -52.11
C ALA A 20 23.51 10.99 -51.29
N ALA A 21 22.42 10.70 -51.99
CA ALA A 21 21.26 10.07 -51.39
C ALA A 21 21.69 8.70 -50.90
N CYS A 22 21.77 8.54 -49.58
CA CYS A 22 21.86 7.25 -48.96
C CYS A 22 20.96 7.19 -47.75
N GLY A 23 19.98 6.35 -47.90
CA GLY A 23 19.50 5.50 -46.83
C GLY A 23 18.66 6.21 -45.79
N ASN A 24 17.38 6.08 -46.00
CA ASN A 24 16.35 6.04 -44.97
C ASN A 24 16.80 5.11 -43.83
N ALA A 25 17.57 5.62 -42.87
CA ALA A 25 17.63 5.04 -41.55
C ALA A 25 16.34 5.51 -40.87
N GLY A 26 15.31 4.70 -40.97
CA GLY A 26 14.10 4.85 -40.16
C GLY A 26 14.53 4.79 -38.70
N GLY A 27 14.82 5.92 -38.10
CA GLY A 27 14.61 6.12 -36.70
C GLY A 27 13.09 6.08 -36.54
N SER A 28 12.52 4.99 -36.05
CA SER A 28 11.20 5.03 -35.48
C SER A 28 11.28 6.13 -34.42
N ASP A 29 10.45 7.17 -34.54
CA ASP A 29 10.26 8.14 -33.46
C ASP A 29 9.64 7.37 -32.30
N GLN A 30 10.48 6.66 -31.53
CA GLN A 30 10.07 5.88 -30.38
C GLN A 30 9.61 6.84 -29.30
N VAL A 31 8.37 6.69 -28.89
CA VAL A 31 7.78 7.47 -27.79
C VAL A 31 8.32 6.93 -26.48
N GLU A 32 8.82 7.80 -25.60
CA GLU A 32 9.20 7.42 -24.25
C GLU A 32 8.16 7.94 -23.25
N ILE A 33 7.62 7.04 -22.42
CA ILE A 33 6.78 7.33 -21.26
C ILE A 33 7.51 6.95 -19.98
N GLU A 34 7.32 7.70 -18.90
CA GLU A 34 7.86 7.36 -17.59
C GLU A 34 6.80 6.67 -16.73
N TYR A 35 7.11 5.43 -16.29
CA TYR A 35 6.36 4.72 -15.25
C TYR A 35 7.05 4.85 -13.90
N PHE A 36 6.41 5.55 -12.95
CA PHE A 36 6.89 5.74 -11.59
C PHE A 36 6.20 4.77 -10.64
N SER A 37 6.98 3.89 -10.01
CA SER A 37 6.50 2.89 -9.05
C SER A 37 6.85 3.27 -7.61
N GLN A 38 5.94 2.98 -6.68
CA GLN A 38 6.14 3.06 -5.24
C GLN A 38 6.25 1.67 -4.59
N LYS A 39 6.59 0.63 -5.38
CA LYS A 39 6.64 -0.78 -4.96
C LYS A 39 8.08 -1.33 -5.11
N PRO A 40 9.00 -1.00 -4.19
CA PRO A 40 10.40 -1.45 -4.29
C PRO A 40 10.52 -2.98 -4.24
N GLU A 41 9.68 -3.66 -3.48
CA GLU A 41 9.61 -5.13 -3.37
C GLU A 41 9.20 -5.80 -4.69
N MET A 42 8.47 -5.09 -5.55
CA MET A 42 7.99 -5.59 -6.85
C MET A 42 8.84 -5.14 -8.03
N GLN A 43 9.98 -4.51 -7.79
CA GLN A 43 10.84 -3.94 -8.85
C GLN A 43 11.17 -4.93 -9.94
N LYS A 44 11.52 -6.17 -9.59
CA LYS A 44 11.95 -7.19 -10.55
C LYS A 44 10.82 -7.58 -11.50
N VAL A 45 9.66 -7.94 -10.97
CA VAL A 45 8.53 -8.39 -11.80
C VAL A 45 7.95 -7.24 -12.61
N LEU A 46 7.90 -6.02 -12.07
CA LEU A 46 7.44 -4.84 -12.82
C LEU A 46 8.40 -4.51 -13.98
N GLN A 47 9.71 -4.65 -13.78
CA GLN A 47 10.68 -4.48 -14.87
C GLN A 47 10.53 -5.57 -15.96
N GLU A 48 10.24 -6.81 -15.58
CA GLU A 48 9.94 -7.89 -16.53
C GLU A 48 8.67 -7.58 -17.35
N ILE A 49 7.61 -7.10 -16.70
CA ILE A 49 6.35 -6.69 -17.36
C ILE A 49 6.61 -5.53 -18.32
N VAL A 50 7.39 -4.53 -17.92
CA VAL A 50 7.79 -3.41 -18.80
C VAL A 50 8.54 -3.94 -20.04
N ASN A 51 9.49 -4.82 -19.85
CA ASN A 51 10.26 -5.40 -20.96
C ASN A 51 9.37 -6.18 -21.94
N ASP A 52 8.34 -6.86 -21.44
CA ASP A 52 7.40 -7.61 -22.28
C ASP A 52 6.43 -6.66 -23.02
N PHE A 53 5.98 -5.58 -22.37
CA PHE A 53 5.23 -4.52 -23.02
C PHE A 53 6.00 -3.89 -24.19
N GLU A 54 7.27 -3.57 -24.00
CA GLU A 54 8.12 -2.99 -25.05
C GLU A 54 8.34 -3.94 -26.23
N LYS A 55 8.38 -5.26 -25.99
CA LYS A 55 8.46 -6.26 -27.09
C LYS A 55 7.19 -6.28 -27.93
N GLU A 56 6.02 -6.15 -27.28
CA GLU A 56 4.73 -6.07 -27.98
C GLU A 56 4.49 -4.70 -28.64
N ASN A 57 5.13 -3.64 -28.14
CA ASN A 57 4.97 -2.26 -28.57
C ASN A 57 6.32 -1.62 -28.86
N PRO A 58 7.01 -2.00 -29.96
CA PRO A 58 8.39 -1.57 -30.22
C PRO A 58 8.54 -0.09 -30.52
N ASP A 59 7.46 0.63 -30.73
CA ASP A 59 7.35 2.08 -30.90
C ASP A 59 7.23 2.84 -29.57
N ILE A 60 7.06 2.15 -28.43
CA ILE A 60 6.96 2.75 -27.10
C ILE A 60 8.12 2.25 -26.23
N LYS A 61 8.81 3.19 -25.58
CA LYS A 61 9.80 2.94 -24.54
C LYS A 61 9.22 3.31 -23.18
N VAL A 62 9.43 2.48 -22.17
CA VAL A 62 9.00 2.77 -20.79
C VAL A 62 10.21 2.98 -19.91
N LYS A 63 10.42 4.20 -19.48
CA LYS A 63 11.40 4.53 -18.45
C LYS A 63 10.83 4.14 -17.10
N PHE A 64 11.20 2.97 -16.61
CA PHE A 64 10.76 2.48 -15.30
C PHE A 64 11.56 3.15 -14.17
N THR A 65 10.88 3.92 -13.32
CA THR A 65 11.46 4.63 -12.18
C THR A 65 10.94 4.01 -10.87
N ASN A 66 11.87 3.44 -10.09
CA ASN A 66 11.62 2.94 -8.75
C ASN A 66 12.76 3.42 -7.84
N VAL A 67 12.45 4.29 -6.88
CA VAL A 67 13.44 4.98 -6.06
C VAL A 67 13.12 4.83 -4.57
N PRO A 68 14.12 4.89 -3.69
CA PRO A 68 13.88 4.98 -2.27
C PRO A 68 13.02 6.20 -1.93
N ASP A 69 12.20 6.08 -0.89
CA ASP A 69 11.30 7.15 -0.42
C ASP A 69 10.42 7.74 -1.54
N ALA A 70 9.90 6.83 -2.38
CA ALA A 70 9.18 7.17 -3.60
C ALA A 70 7.98 8.11 -3.34
N GLY A 71 7.29 7.98 -2.21
CA GLY A 71 6.18 8.86 -1.84
C GLY A 71 6.59 10.32 -1.71
N THR A 72 7.68 10.61 -0.99
CA THR A 72 8.24 11.97 -0.84
C THR A 72 8.74 12.51 -2.18
N VAL A 73 9.40 11.66 -2.98
CA VAL A 73 9.88 12.05 -4.31
C VAL A 73 8.70 12.40 -5.21
N LEU A 74 7.62 11.59 -5.22
CA LEU A 74 6.42 11.86 -6.01
C LEU A 74 5.75 13.18 -5.59
N LYS A 75 5.54 13.41 -4.30
CA LYS A 75 4.97 14.68 -3.78
C LYS A 75 5.78 15.90 -4.26
N THR A 76 7.10 15.80 -4.19
CA THR A 76 8.00 16.87 -4.66
C THR A 76 7.86 17.11 -6.17
N ARG A 77 7.82 16.06 -6.97
CA ARG A 77 7.64 16.16 -8.43
C ARG A 77 6.28 16.73 -8.80
N MET A 78 5.21 16.26 -8.13
CA MET A 78 3.86 16.79 -8.33
C MET A 78 3.78 18.29 -8.02
N ALA A 79 4.38 18.73 -6.92
CA ALA A 79 4.43 20.16 -6.55
C ALA A 79 5.18 21.02 -7.57
N ASN A 80 6.21 20.46 -8.22
CA ASN A 80 7.03 21.15 -9.24
C ASN A 80 6.46 21.05 -10.66
N ASN A 81 5.29 20.43 -10.88
CA ASN A 81 4.72 20.10 -12.19
C ASN A 81 5.65 19.20 -13.05
N GLU A 82 6.39 18.30 -12.41
CA GLU A 82 7.28 17.31 -13.01
C GLU A 82 6.69 15.89 -12.88
N ALA A 83 5.38 15.77 -13.00
CA ALA A 83 4.68 14.51 -12.86
C ALA A 83 5.16 13.48 -13.89
N PRO A 84 5.39 12.20 -13.51
CA PRO A 84 5.61 11.11 -14.47
C PRO A 84 4.37 10.89 -15.33
N ASP A 85 4.50 10.19 -16.46
CA ASP A 85 3.37 9.91 -17.35
C ASP A 85 2.38 8.92 -16.71
N VAL A 86 2.90 7.83 -16.16
CA VAL A 86 2.15 6.80 -15.41
C VAL A 86 2.65 6.74 -13.99
N ILE A 87 1.74 6.79 -13.04
CA ILE A 87 2.04 6.94 -11.61
C ILE A 87 1.36 5.85 -10.82
N ASN A 88 2.13 5.01 -10.11
CA ASN A 88 1.58 4.23 -9.02
C ASN A 88 1.31 5.17 -7.85
N ILE A 89 0.04 5.30 -7.46
CA ILE A 89 -0.41 6.17 -6.37
C ILE A 89 -1.47 5.44 -5.54
N TYR A 90 -1.55 5.78 -4.27
CA TYR A 90 -2.49 5.20 -3.32
C TYR A 90 -3.79 6.03 -3.29
N PRO A 91 -4.89 5.57 -3.93
CA PRO A 91 -6.09 6.39 -4.11
C PRO A 91 -6.91 6.59 -2.83
N GLN A 92 -6.60 5.86 -1.79
CA GLN A 92 -7.19 6.05 -0.47
C GLN A 92 -6.62 7.25 0.28
N ASN A 93 -5.52 7.84 -0.18
CA ASN A 93 -4.85 8.95 0.49
C ASN A 93 -5.41 10.30 0.05
N ALA A 94 -5.37 11.28 0.95
CA ALA A 94 -5.90 12.63 0.71
C ALA A 94 -5.24 13.35 -0.47
N ASP A 95 -3.92 13.15 -0.66
CA ASP A 95 -3.17 13.75 -1.77
C ASP A 95 -3.66 13.28 -3.15
N PHE A 96 -4.07 12.01 -3.29
CA PHE A 96 -4.69 11.55 -4.53
C PHE A 96 -5.99 12.31 -4.83
N LYS A 97 -6.87 12.46 -3.83
CA LYS A 97 -8.14 13.17 -4.00
C LYS A 97 -7.92 14.64 -4.37
N GLU A 98 -6.95 15.30 -3.71
CA GLU A 98 -6.55 16.66 -4.04
C GLU A 98 -6.05 16.75 -5.49
N TYR A 99 -5.13 15.88 -5.90
CA TYR A 99 -4.61 15.88 -7.28
C TYR A 99 -5.70 15.60 -8.32
N ALA A 100 -6.63 14.68 -8.04
CA ALA A 100 -7.75 14.40 -8.93
C ALA A 100 -8.70 15.59 -9.06
N ALA A 101 -9.08 16.22 -7.93
CA ALA A 101 -9.93 17.43 -7.91
C ALA A 101 -9.26 18.62 -8.62
N ASP A 102 -7.94 18.76 -8.51
CA ASP A 102 -7.15 19.79 -9.20
C ASP A 102 -6.93 19.48 -10.71
N GLY A 103 -7.49 18.37 -11.20
CA GLY A 103 -7.35 17.97 -12.62
C GLY A 103 -5.93 17.54 -13.01
N ARG A 104 -5.15 17.00 -12.08
CA ARG A 104 -3.78 16.56 -12.34
C ARG A 104 -3.70 15.16 -12.94
N PHE A 105 -4.81 14.42 -12.95
CA PHE A 105 -4.93 13.10 -13.56
C PHE A 105 -5.94 13.11 -14.70
N LEU A 106 -5.71 12.28 -15.71
CA LEU A 106 -6.70 11.98 -16.73
C LEU A 106 -7.72 10.98 -16.18
N GLU A 107 -8.95 11.10 -16.65
CA GLU A 107 -9.99 10.12 -16.36
C GLU A 107 -9.61 8.75 -16.99
N VAL A 108 -9.70 7.71 -16.16
CA VAL A 108 -9.47 6.33 -16.57
C VAL A 108 -10.75 5.77 -17.15
N ASP A 109 -10.67 5.21 -18.35
CA ASP A 109 -11.75 4.68 -19.14
C ASP A 109 -11.44 3.26 -19.67
N LYS A 110 -12.25 2.77 -20.59
CA LYS A 110 -12.05 1.46 -21.21
C LYS A 110 -10.76 1.34 -22.03
N GLU A 111 -10.28 2.45 -22.59
CA GLU A 111 -9.00 2.47 -23.31
C GLU A 111 -7.80 2.24 -22.40
N ALA A 112 -7.99 2.49 -21.09
CA ALA A 112 -7.02 2.22 -20.05
C ALA A 112 -7.26 0.89 -19.30
N GLY A 113 -8.20 0.05 -19.75
CA GLY A 113 -8.47 -1.27 -19.18
C GLY A 113 -9.48 -1.30 -18.02
N LEU A 114 -10.30 -0.26 -17.87
CA LEU A 114 -11.29 -0.19 -16.79
C LEU A 114 -12.30 -1.36 -16.82
N ASP A 115 -12.64 -1.86 -18.00
CA ASP A 115 -13.57 -2.97 -18.19
C ASP A 115 -12.97 -4.36 -17.91
N HIS A 116 -11.69 -4.46 -17.61
CA HIS A 116 -11.08 -5.68 -17.10
C HIS A 116 -11.31 -5.90 -15.60
N LEU A 117 -11.75 -4.86 -14.88
CA LEU A 117 -11.88 -4.91 -13.44
C LEU A 117 -13.20 -5.52 -13.00
N LYS A 118 -13.19 -6.16 -11.84
CA LYS A 118 -14.36 -6.65 -11.13
C LYS A 118 -15.30 -5.48 -10.78
N GLU A 119 -16.59 -5.76 -10.79
CA GLU A 119 -17.60 -4.79 -10.36
C GLU A 119 -17.30 -4.29 -8.94
N GLY A 120 -17.42 -2.98 -8.74
CA GLY A 120 -17.18 -2.33 -7.45
C GLY A 120 -15.70 -2.06 -7.11
N ALA A 121 -14.74 -2.55 -7.90
CA ALA A 121 -13.32 -2.37 -7.59
C ALA A 121 -12.85 -0.90 -7.61
N VAL A 122 -13.48 -0.04 -8.39
CA VAL A 122 -13.13 1.39 -8.53
C VAL A 122 -13.97 2.32 -7.68
N THR A 123 -15.20 1.95 -7.36
CA THR A 123 -16.19 2.80 -6.67
C THR A 123 -15.66 3.46 -5.40
N PRO A 124 -14.87 2.78 -4.54
CA PRO A 124 -14.31 3.40 -3.32
C PRO A 124 -13.33 4.54 -3.59
N TYR A 125 -12.84 4.68 -4.82
CA TYR A 125 -11.77 5.61 -5.21
C TYR A 125 -12.23 6.69 -6.19
N GLU A 126 -13.53 6.75 -6.49
CA GLU A 126 -14.10 7.80 -7.32
C GLU A 126 -13.98 9.17 -6.66
N VAL A 127 -13.64 10.18 -7.48
CA VAL A 127 -13.66 11.58 -7.08
C VAL A 127 -14.66 12.31 -7.98
N ASP A 128 -15.68 12.92 -7.39
CA ASP A 128 -16.79 13.58 -8.09
C ASP A 128 -17.47 12.67 -9.14
N GLY A 129 -17.62 11.38 -8.84
CA GLY A 129 -18.23 10.38 -9.70
C GLY A 129 -17.42 10.00 -10.94
N LYS A 130 -16.11 10.22 -10.91
CA LYS A 130 -15.16 9.90 -11.98
C LYS A 130 -14.02 9.05 -11.46
N ASN A 131 -13.49 8.20 -12.32
CA ASN A 131 -12.34 7.35 -12.06
C ASN A 131 -11.06 8.01 -12.56
N TYR A 132 -10.10 8.20 -11.68
CA TYR A 132 -8.77 8.77 -12.00
C TYR A 132 -7.62 7.77 -11.76
N THR A 133 -7.96 6.54 -11.38
CA THR A 133 -6.98 5.48 -11.13
C THR A 133 -7.51 4.13 -11.58
N LEU A 134 -6.60 3.22 -11.93
CA LEU A 134 -6.86 1.82 -12.23
C LEU A 134 -6.34 0.97 -11.06
N PRO A 135 -7.17 0.58 -10.08
CA PRO A 135 -6.75 -0.22 -8.94
C PRO A 135 -6.67 -1.69 -9.35
N LEU A 136 -5.46 -2.22 -9.53
CA LEU A 136 -5.20 -3.58 -10.02
C LEU A 136 -5.12 -4.61 -8.90
N THR A 137 -4.63 -4.23 -7.73
CA THR A 137 -4.58 -5.09 -6.53
C THR A 137 -5.03 -4.32 -5.31
N ALA A 138 -5.41 -5.06 -4.27
CA ALA A 138 -5.69 -4.53 -2.95
C ALA A 138 -4.82 -5.25 -1.91
N ASN A 139 -4.51 -4.58 -0.81
CA ASN A 139 -3.94 -5.24 0.36
C ASN A 139 -5.02 -5.54 1.39
N ALA A 140 -4.69 -6.38 2.37
CA ALA A 140 -5.55 -6.67 3.51
C ALA A 140 -4.68 -6.80 4.76
N TYR A 141 -5.08 -6.16 5.85
CA TYR A 141 -4.38 -6.22 7.13
C TYR A 141 -5.10 -7.18 8.08
N GLY A 142 -4.31 -7.98 8.80
CA GLY A 142 -4.80 -8.91 9.81
C GLY A 142 -3.68 -9.34 10.73
N ILE A 143 -3.76 -10.58 11.20
CA ILE A 143 -2.81 -11.16 12.15
C ILE A 143 -2.20 -12.41 11.54
N TYR A 144 -0.91 -12.41 11.24
CA TYR A 144 -0.15 -13.63 10.95
C TYR A 144 -0.03 -14.48 12.22
N TYR A 145 -0.01 -15.80 12.06
CA TYR A 145 0.19 -16.73 13.18
C TYR A 145 0.95 -17.98 12.77
N ASN A 146 1.75 -18.50 13.68
CA ASN A 146 2.49 -19.73 13.54
C ASN A 146 1.55 -20.93 13.73
N LYS A 147 1.17 -21.63 12.65
CA LYS A 147 0.22 -22.76 12.65
C LYS A 147 0.71 -23.91 13.49
N ASP A 148 2.01 -24.22 13.42
CA ASP A 148 2.59 -25.37 14.12
C ASP A 148 2.56 -25.15 15.63
N LYS A 149 2.91 -23.96 16.10
CA LYS A 149 2.86 -23.61 17.50
C LYS A 149 1.42 -23.51 18.02
N PHE A 150 0.51 -22.99 17.22
CA PHE A 150 -0.93 -23.01 17.58
C PHE A 150 -1.40 -24.45 17.80
N LYS A 151 -1.07 -25.37 16.89
CA LYS A 151 -1.39 -26.80 17.03
C LYS A 151 -0.73 -27.42 18.26
N GLU A 152 0.57 -27.15 18.50
CA GLU A 152 1.32 -27.66 19.67
C GLU A 152 0.66 -27.23 20.99
N LEU A 153 0.23 -25.97 21.08
CA LEU A 153 -0.37 -25.38 22.27
C LEU A 153 -1.89 -25.58 22.37
N GLY A 154 -2.51 -26.27 21.40
CA GLY A 154 -3.97 -26.44 21.35
C GLY A 154 -4.71 -25.11 21.24
N LEU A 155 -4.18 -24.18 20.44
CA LEU A 155 -4.79 -22.88 20.13
C LEU A 155 -5.56 -22.98 18.81
N GLU A 156 -6.64 -22.24 18.73
CA GLU A 156 -7.44 -22.08 17.51
C GLU A 156 -7.46 -20.62 17.10
N VAL A 157 -7.73 -20.34 15.83
CA VAL A 157 -7.97 -18.98 15.33
C VAL A 157 -9.18 -18.40 16.07
N PRO A 158 -9.04 -17.24 16.73
CA PRO A 158 -10.10 -16.67 17.54
C PRO A 158 -11.24 -16.15 16.67
N LYS A 159 -12.49 -16.42 17.09
CA LYS A 159 -13.70 -15.94 16.41
C LYS A 159 -14.26 -14.67 17.05
N THR A 160 -13.84 -14.37 18.27
CA THR A 160 -14.25 -13.19 19.03
C THR A 160 -13.04 -12.52 19.66
N TYR A 161 -13.16 -11.22 19.97
CA TYR A 161 -12.09 -10.51 20.65
C TYR A 161 -11.77 -11.08 22.03
N ALA A 162 -12.77 -11.59 22.76
CA ALA A 162 -12.56 -12.27 24.05
C ALA A 162 -11.73 -13.55 23.89
N GLU A 163 -11.96 -14.32 22.83
CA GLU A 163 -11.13 -15.49 22.51
C GLU A 163 -9.70 -15.07 22.13
N PHE A 164 -9.53 -13.93 21.44
CA PHE A 164 -8.22 -13.39 21.11
C PHE A 164 -7.43 -12.99 22.36
N GLU A 165 -8.06 -12.32 23.32
CA GLU A 165 -7.44 -12.02 24.63
C GLU A 165 -7.02 -13.32 25.37
N ALA A 166 -7.90 -14.32 25.38
CA ALA A 166 -7.62 -15.61 26.02
C ALA A 166 -6.47 -16.36 25.35
N LEU A 167 -6.38 -16.31 24.01
CA LEU A 167 -5.29 -16.86 23.22
C LEU A 167 -3.96 -16.19 23.57
N VAL A 168 -3.91 -14.86 23.60
CA VAL A 168 -2.72 -14.08 23.98
C VAL A 168 -2.28 -14.45 25.40
N ALA A 169 -3.21 -14.57 26.34
CA ALA A 169 -2.92 -14.97 27.73
C ALA A 169 -2.33 -16.39 27.80
N LYS A 170 -2.80 -17.33 26.99
CA LYS A 170 -2.26 -18.69 26.91
C LYS A 170 -0.82 -18.72 26.37
N ILE A 171 -0.53 -17.98 25.30
CA ILE A 171 0.83 -17.87 24.76
C ILE A 171 1.79 -17.27 25.80
N LYS A 172 1.35 -16.18 26.44
CA LYS A 172 2.13 -15.54 27.52
C LYS A 172 2.43 -16.50 28.68
N ALA A 173 1.44 -17.32 29.06
CA ALA A 173 1.59 -18.28 30.16
C ALA A 173 2.55 -19.45 29.81
N ASP A 174 2.63 -19.87 28.55
CA ASP A 174 3.62 -20.86 28.07
C ASP A 174 5.06 -20.32 28.20
N GLY A 175 5.25 -19.02 27.96
CA GLY A 175 6.50 -18.29 28.22
C GLY A 175 7.68 -18.64 27.33
N LYS A 176 7.49 -19.46 26.28
CA LYS A 176 8.56 -19.86 25.35
C LYS A 176 8.75 -18.87 24.21
N ALA A 177 7.69 -18.18 23.82
CA ALA A 177 7.69 -17.14 22.79
C ALA A 177 6.83 -15.95 23.21
N ALA A 178 7.09 -14.78 22.64
CA ALA A 178 6.20 -13.63 22.82
C ALA A 178 4.88 -13.85 22.05
N PRO A 179 3.74 -13.34 22.55
CA PRO A 179 2.53 -13.33 21.77
C PRO A 179 2.66 -12.61 20.43
N PHE A 180 3.28 -11.43 20.40
CA PHE A 180 3.36 -10.58 19.21
C PHE A 180 4.77 -10.21 18.82
N ALA A 181 5.04 -10.19 17.51
CA ALA A 181 6.13 -9.48 16.87
C ALA A 181 5.63 -8.07 16.52
N LEU A 182 6.25 -7.04 17.10
CA LEU A 182 5.85 -5.64 16.98
C LEU A 182 7.02 -4.75 16.58
N SER A 183 6.72 -3.64 15.92
CA SER A 183 7.68 -2.59 15.58
C SER A 183 7.06 -1.23 15.89
N LEU A 184 7.53 -0.54 16.92
CA LEU A 184 7.05 0.81 17.25
C LEU A 184 7.91 1.93 16.63
N ASN A 185 9.14 1.62 16.21
CA ASN A 185 9.99 2.61 15.54
C ASN A 185 9.55 2.88 14.10
N ASP A 186 8.92 1.90 13.45
CA ASP A 186 8.16 2.07 12.21
C ASP A 186 6.68 2.25 12.56
N ALA A 187 6.30 3.46 12.94
CA ALA A 187 4.99 3.80 13.51
C ALA A 187 3.80 3.37 12.61
N TRP A 188 3.99 3.34 11.29
CA TRP A 188 2.98 2.91 10.32
C TRP A 188 2.55 1.44 10.50
N SER A 189 3.40 0.60 11.04
CA SER A 189 3.20 -0.85 11.09
C SER A 189 1.98 -1.29 11.88
N LEU A 190 1.57 -0.52 12.89
CA LEU A 190 0.37 -0.78 13.72
C LEU A 190 -0.85 0.04 13.32
N ASN A 191 -0.77 0.83 12.23
CA ASN A 191 -1.90 1.61 11.73
C ASN A 191 -3.15 0.74 11.51
N GLY A 192 -2.98 -0.40 10.82
CA GLY A 192 -4.08 -1.33 10.57
C GLY A 192 -4.69 -1.92 11.84
N TYR A 193 -3.87 -2.22 12.84
CA TYR A 193 -4.36 -2.71 14.13
C TYR A 193 -5.24 -1.66 14.83
N HIS A 194 -4.80 -0.39 14.86
CA HIS A 194 -5.56 0.69 15.49
C HIS A 194 -6.86 0.99 14.75
N GLN A 195 -6.83 1.04 13.42
CA GLN A 195 -8.05 1.25 12.63
C GLN A 195 -9.04 0.10 12.80
N LEU A 196 -8.57 -1.16 12.79
CA LEU A 196 -9.41 -2.34 13.04
C LEU A 196 -9.96 -2.36 14.46
N ALA A 197 -9.23 -1.83 15.44
CA ALA A 197 -9.76 -1.67 16.79
C ALA A 197 -10.98 -0.74 16.79
N TRP A 198 -10.96 0.39 16.07
CA TRP A 198 -12.13 1.27 15.91
C TRP A 198 -13.24 0.61 15.11
N VAL A 199 -12.94 0.06 13.95
CA VAL A 199 -13.94 -0.58 13.06
C VAL A 199 -14.69 -1.71 13.78
N THR A 200 -13.96 -2.58 14.50
CA THR A 200 -14.59 -3.71 15.21
C THR A 200 -15.38 -3.29 16.45
N VAL A 201 -14.98 -2.22 17.13
CA VAL A 201 -15.74 -1.65 18.25
C VAL A 201 -16.99 -0.93 17.77
N ALA A 202 -16.88 -0.14 16.73
CA ALA A 202 -17.98 0.61 16.15
C ALA A 202 -18.99 -0.29 15.43
N GLY A 203 -18.51 -1.40 14.81
CA GLY A 203 -19.35 -2.33 14.06
C GLY A 203 -19.27 -2.20 12.55
N GLY A 204 -18.41 -1.33 12.03
CA GLY A 204 -18.20 -1.10 10.60
C GLY A 204 -17.38 0.15 10.32
N PHE A 205 -17.18 0.41 9.01
CA PHE A 205 -16.42 1.55 8.53
C PHE A 205 -17.16 2.88 8.80
N ASP A 206 -18.41 2.98 8.37
CA ASP A 206 -19.19 4.21 8.51
C ASP A 206 -19.42 4.56 9.98
N GLU A 207 -19.69 3.57 10.82
CA GLU A 207 -19.85 3.74 12.24
C GLU A 207 -18.54 4.22 12.91
N ALA A 208 -17.39 3.72 12.47
CA ALA A 208 -16.10 4.20 12.96
C ALA A 208 -15.83 5.65 12.54
N GLU A 209 -16.12 6.02 11.30
CA GLU A 209 -16.00 7.42 10.83
C GLU A 209 -16.95 8.37 11.56
N ASP A 210 -18.17 7.91 11.88
CA ASP A 210 -19.14 8.71 12.66
C ASP A 210 -18.64 8.99 14.09
N LEU A 211 -17.86 8.09 14.67
CA LEU A 211 -17.22 8.29 15.99
C LEU A 211 -15.98 9.21 15.91
N LEU A 212 -15.28 9.24 14.78
CA LEU A 212 -13.98 9.88 14.63
C LEU A 212 -14.07 11.22 13.87
N ILE A 213 -14.14 11.15 12.53
CA ILE A 213 -14.02 12.35 11.68
C ILE A 213 -15.36 13.05 11.45
N ARG A 214 -16.46 12.31 11.35
CA ARG A 214 -17.79 12.89 11.08
C ARG A 214 -18.47 13.48 12.33
N THR A 215 -17.97 13.19 13.52
CA THR A 215 -18.45 13.81 14.77
C THR A 215 -18.02 15.28 14.85
N PRO A 216 -18.78 16.19 15.53
CA PRO A 216 -18.38 17.59 15.70
C PRO A 216 -17.00 17.76 16.37
N LYS A 217 -16.41 18.95 16.27
CA LYS A 217 -15.15 19.28 16.98
C LYS A 217 -15.28 18.97 18.48
N GLY A 218 -14.24 18.33 19.03
CA GLY A 218 -14.27 17.78 20.38
C GLY A 218 -15.29 16.63 20.56
N GLY A 219 -15.73 16.02 19.47
CA GLY A 219 -16.80 15.02 19.46
C GLY A 219 -16.36 13.61 19.79
N VAL A 220 -15.08 13.26 19.61
CA VAL A 220 -14.55 11.99 20.11
C VAL A 220 -14.62 12.02 21.64
N LYS A 221 -15.24 11.02 22.25
CA LYS A 221 -15.53 11.00 23.70
C LYS A 221 -14.77 9.87 24.39
N ASP A 222 -14.39 10.08 25.64
CA ASP A 222 -13.87 9.04 26.53
C ASP A 222 -15.03 8.17 27.06
N ASP A 223 -15.68 7.50 26.13
CA ASP A 223 -16.81 6.61 26.35
C ASP A 223 -16.40 5.12 26.32
N ASP A 224 -17.38 4.24 26.30
CA ASP A 224 -17.12 2.80 26.29
C ASP A 224 -16.42 2.36 24.99
N ASN A 225 -16.63 3.05 23.86
CA ASN A 225 -15.95 2.75 22.60
C ASN A 225 -14.46 3.09 22.69
N ALA A 226 -14.12 4.30 23.13
CA ALA A 226 -12.72 4.71 23.29
C ALA A 226 -11.98 3.82 24.32
N LYS A 227 -12.64 3.45 25.41
CA LYS A 227 -12.08 2.51 26.40
C LYS A 227 -11.87 1.11 25.79
N ALA A 228 -12.81 0.62 24.98
CA ALA A 228 -12.67 -0.66 24.31
C ALA A 228 -11.52 -0.65 23.28
N VAL A 229 -11.37 0.43 22.50
CA VAL A 229 -10.24 0.60 21.58
C VAL A 229 -8.92 0.67 22.34
N THR A 230 -8.84 1.48 23.41
CA THR A 230 -7.66 1.57 24.27
C THR A 230 -7.27 0.20 24.83
N LYS A 231 -8.26 -0.60 25.27
CA LYS A 231 -8.03 -1.96 25.75
C LYS A 231 -7.43 -2.87 24.67
N ARG A 232 -7.89 -2.72 23.40
CA ARG A 232 -7.35 -3.47 22.25
C ARG A 232 -5.89 -3.10 21.99
N LEU A 233 -5.55 -1.82 22.02
CA LEU A 233 -4.18 -1.35 21.89
C LEU A 233 -3.29 -1.78 23.07
N ALA A 234 -3.83 -1.74 24.30
CA ALA A 234 -3.15 -2.19 25.50
C ALA A 234 -2.77 -3.68 25.47
N LEU A 235 -3.50 -4.50 24.70
CA LEU A 235 -3.15 -5.91 24.53
C LEU A 235 -1.74 -6.08 23.92
N LEU A 236 -1.26 -5.12 23.17
CA LEU A 236 0.08 -5.13 22.57
C LEU A 236 1.18 -4.75 23.58
N THR A 237 0.88 -3.87 24.54
CA THR A 237 1.84 -3.22 25.46
C THR A 237 2.78 -4.19 26.18
N ASP A 238 2.22 -5.25 26.78
CA ASP A 238 2.96 -6.22 27.60
C ASP A 238 3.15 -7.57 26.90
N ASN A 239 2.86 -7.67 25.61
CA ASN A 239 2.80 -8.92 24.87
C ASN A 239 3.65 -8.93 23.58
N GLY A 240 4.44 -7.87 23.36
CA GLY A 240 5.42 -7.82 22.27
C GLY A 240 6.73 -8.56 22.63
N GLN A 241 7.52 -8.89 21.60
CA GLN A 241 8.86 -9.44 21.76
C GLN A 241 9.78 -8.45 22.52
N LYS A 242 10.85 -8.97 23.07
CA LYS A 242 11.81 -8.12 23.80
C LYS A 242 12.38 -7.01 22.90
N GLY A 243 12.29 -5.77 23.35
CA GLY A 243 12.84 -4.62 22.63
C GLY A 243 11.95 -4.04 21.52
N PHE A 244 10.70 -4.50 21.39
CA PHE A 244 9.79 -4.06 20.33
C PHE A 244 9.57 -2.54 20.25
N ALA A 245 9.74 -1.82 21.37
CA ALA A 245 9.60 -0.36 21.39
C ALA A 245 10.63 0.38 20.50
N GLY A 246 11.80 -0.23 20.26
CA GLY A 246 12.82 0.29 19.36
C GLY A 246 13.00 -0.50 18.08
N ALA A 247 12.18 -1.54 17.87
CA ALA A 247 12.27 -2.40 16.70
C ALA A 247 11.73 -1.72 15.44
N LEU A 248 12.38 -1.99 14.31
CA LEU A 248 11.92 -1.68 12.98
C LEU A 248 10.99 -2.79 12.45
N TYR A 249 10.30 -2.54 11.35
CA TYR A 249 9.46 -3.53 10.67
C TYR A 249 10.22 -4.82 10.34
N ALA A 250 11.45 -4.69 9.83
CA ALA A 250 12.28 -5.86 9.53
C ALA A 250 12.61 -6.70 10.76
N ASP A 251 12.77 -6.07 11.95
CA ASP A 251 13.02 -6.79 13.20
C ASP A 251 11.77 -7.57 13.65
N ALA A 252 10.58 -7.00 13.47
CA ALA A 252 9.33 -7.70 13.77
C ALA A 252 9.12 -8.90 12.83
N VAL A 253 9.35 -8.73 11.53
CA VAL A 253 9.29 -9.83 10.54
C VAL A 253 10.27 -10.94 10.92
N ALA A 254 11.52 -10.60 11.22
CA ALA A 254 12.54 -11.56 11.63
C ALA A 254 12.15 -12.30 12.93
N SER A 255 11.65 -11.57 13.94
CA SER A 255 11.21 -12.17 15.21
C SER A 255 10.05 -13.17 15.02
N PHE A 256 9.12 -12.89 14.11
CA PHE A 256 8.06 -13.82 13.74
C PHE A 256 8.63 -15.02 12.99
N ALA A 257 9.46 -14.80 11.98
CA ALA A 257 9.99 -15.86 11.09
C ALA A 257 10.89 -16.88 11.82
N VAL A 258 11.59 -16.46 12.89
CA VAL A 258 12.37 -17.39 13.72
C VAL A 258 11.56 -18.00 14.88
N GLY A 259 10.29 -17.60 15.06
CA GLY A 259 9.41 -18.14 16.10
C GLY A 259 9.61 -17.54 17.50
N ASP A 260 10.35 -16.44 17.65
CA ASP A 260 10.47 -15.68 18.91
C ASP A 260 9.16 -15.03 19.33
N ALA A 261 8.28 -14.77 18.35
CA ALA A 261 6.91 -14.35 18.55
C ALA A 261 5.95 -15.18 17.68
N LEU A 262 4.76 -15.49 18.21
CA LEU A 262 3.83 -16.41 17.53
C LEU A 262 2.84 -15.71 16.61
N MET A 263 2.65 -14.40 16.72
CA MET A 263 1.77 -13.61 15.88
C MET A 263 2.47 -12.33 15.40
N LEU A 264 2.10 -11.86 14.20
CA LEU A 264 2.58 -10.62 13.62
C LEU A 264 1.38 -9.84 13.06
N PRO A 265 0.93 -8.74 13.71
CA PRO A 265 -0.09 -7.86 13.17
C PRO A 265 0.49 -7.11 11.97
N GLN A 266 0.09 -7.48 10.74
CA GLN A 266 0.59 -6.89 9.49
C GLN A 266 -0.35 -7.14 8.33
N GLY A 267 -0.14 -6.40 7.25
CA GLY A 267 -0.85 -6.61 5.99
C GLY A 267 -0.23 -7.71 5.13
N THR A 268 -0.96 -8.09 4.08
CA THR A 268 -0.57 -9.16 3.15
C THR A 268 0.80 -8.96 2.51
N TRP A 269 1.25 -7.73 2.35
CA TRP A 269 2.60 -7.40 1.85
C TRP A 269 3.74 -8.00 2.67
N ALA A 270 3.52 -8.32 3.94
CA ALA A 270 4.55 -8.91 4.78
C ALA A 270 4.86 -10.37 4.44
N ALA A 271 3.98 -11.07 3.71
CA ALA A 271 4.18 -12.47 3.33
C ALA A 271 5.50 -12.68 2.56
N THR A 272 5.79 -11.79 1.61
CA THR A 272 7.05 -11.84 0.84
C THR A 272 8.26 -11.71 1.77
N ALA A 273 8.25 -10.75 2.68
CA ALA A 273 9.35 -10.53 3.62
C ALA A 273 9.49 -11.68 4.65
N VAL A 274 8.38 -12.29 5.08
CA VAL A 274 8.39 -13.49 5.92
C VAL A 274 8.98 -14.68 5.17
N ASN A 275 8.55 -14.90 3.91
CA ASN A 275 9.05 -16.01 3.07
C ASN A 275 10.54 -15.87 2.75
N GLU A 276 11.06 -14.65 2.59
CA GLU A 276 12.50 -14.39 2.39
C GLU A 276 13.36 -14.80 3.61
N GLN A 277 12.76 -14.90 4.81
CA GLN A 277 13.44 -15.39 6.01
C GLN A 277 13.44 -16.92 6.13
N ASP A 278 12.76 -17.65 5.21
CA ASP A 278 12.68 -19.12 5.17
C ASP A 278 12.23 -19.73 6.52
N PRO A 279 11.03 -19.39 7.05
CA PRO A 279 10.57 -19.87 8.34
C PRO A 279 10.44 -21.41 8.35
N GLU A 280 10.94 -22.06 9.41
CA GLU A 280 10.89 -23.53 9.57
C GLU A 280 9.49 -24.05 10.04
N PHE A 281 8.41 -23.28 9.81
CA PHE A 281 7.05 -23.62 10.20
C PHE A 281 6.01 -23.12 9.19
N GLU A 282 4.85 -23.76 9.17
CA GLU A 282 3.71 -23.24 8.43
C GLU A 282 3.08 -22.05 9.19
N TYR A 283 2.69 -21.01 8.46
CA TYR A 283 1.97 -19.88 9.01
C TYR A 283 0.68 -19.59 8.24
N GLY A 284 -0.14 -18.75 8.80
CA GLY A 284 -1.38 -18.26 8.19
C GLY A 284 -1.73 -16.89 8.68
N MET A 285 -2.83 -16.36 8.18
CA MET A 285 -3.42 -15.10 8.66
C MET A 285 -4.85 -15.32 9.13
N PHE A 286 -5.32 -14.45 10.00
CA PHE A 286 -6.75 -14.31 10.32
C PHE A 286 -7.15 -12.83 10.40
N ALA A 287 -8.42 -12.56 10.09
CA ALA A 287 -9.00 -11.23 10.19
C ALA A 287 -9.12 -10.80 11.67
N PHE A 288 -9.07 -9.49 11.92
CA PHE A 288 -9.17 -8.97 13.28
C PHE A 288 -10.55 -9.25 13.86
N PRO A 289 -10.64 -9.98 14.99
CA PRO A 289 -11.93 -10.39 15.52
C PRO A 289 -12.68 -9.23 16.18
N GLY A 290 -13.97 -9.18 15.96
CA GLY A 290 -14.88 -8.31 16.71
C GLY A 290 -15.41 -8.98 17.97
N ASP A 291 -16.35 -8.33 18.66
CA ASP A 291 -16.87 -8.82 19.93
C ASP A 291 -17.78 -10.07 19.80
N LYS A 292 -18.27 -10.34 18.59
CA LYS A 292 -19.13 -11.48 18.28
C LYS A 292 -18.56 -12.30 17.12
N GLU A 293 -18.84 -13.59 17.10
CA GLU A 293 -18.56 -14.43 15.93
C GLU A 293 -19.24 -13.84 14.69
N GLY A 294 -18.49 -13.75 13.59
CA GLY A 294 -18.95 -13.14 12.35
C GLY A 294 -18.84 -11.60 12.30
N SER A 295 -18.26 -10.95 13.31
CA SER A 295 -18.00 -9.50 13.30
C SER A 295 -16.51 -9.15 13.14
N GLU A 296 -15.74 -10.04 12.54
CA GLU A 296 -14.37 -9.80 12.15
C GLU A 296 -14.29 -8.87 10.93
N PHE A 297 -13.20 -8.09 10.85
CA PHE A 297 -12.89 -7.23 9.72
C PHE A 297 -11.43 -7.36 9.31
N THR A 298 -11.17 -7.02 8.08
CA THR A 298 -9.83 -6.67 7.56
C THR A 298 -9.88 -5.25 7.03
N VAL A 299 -8.77 -4.53 7.12
CA VAL A 299 -8.64 -3.19 6.56
C VAL A 299 -7.57 -3.20 5.48
N GLY A 300 -7.83 -2.49 4.41
CA GLY A 300 -6.88 -2.40 3.30
C GLY A 300 -7.35 -1.39 2.27
N ALA A 301 -6.66 -1.33 1.15
CA ALA A 301 -7.04 -0.49 0.03
C ALA A 301 -6.33 -0.94 -1.25
N ALA A 302 -6.51 -0.19 -2.33
CA ALA A 302 -5.73 -0.39 -3.54
C ALA A 302 -4.23 -0.27 -3.26
N ASP A 303 -3.47 -1.25 -3.73
CA ASP A 303 -2.04 -1.34 -3.49
C ASP A 303 -1.24 -1.09 -4.77
N LEU A 304 -1.46 -1.84 -5.85
CA LEU A 304 -1.04 -1.45 -7.18
C LEU A 304 -2.18 -0.70 -7.86
N ALA A 305 -2.17 0.62 -7.78
CA ALA A 305 -3.12 1.49 -8.45
C ALA A 305 -2.38 2.50 -9.32
N LEU A 306 -2.86 2.70 -10.54
CA LEU A 306 -2.16 3.46 -11.56
C LEU A 306 -3.01 4.61 -12.07
N SER A 307 -2.41 5.81 -12.13
CA SER A 307 -3.00 7.01 -12.71
C SER A 307 -2.18 7.51 -13.88
N VAL A 308 -2.81 8.19 -14.82
CA VAL A 308 -2.13 8.89 -15.92
C VAL A 308 -2.11 10.39 -15.63
N SER A 309 -0.93 10.99 -15.70
CA SER A 309 -0.78 12.44 -15.52
C SER A 309 -1.50 13.23 -16.61
N ALA A 310 -2.26 14.26 -16.22
CA ALA A 310 -2.86 15.19 -17.16
C ALA A 310 -1.81 16.03 -17.93
N THR A 311 -0.57 16.08 -17.45
CA THR A 311 0.54 16.78 -18.12
C THR A 311 1.37 15.88 -19.02
N SER A 312 1.02 14.58 -19.13
CA SER A 312 1.67 13.65 -20.04
C SER A 312 1.58 14.16 -21.49
N LYS A 313 2.68 14.08 -22.21
CA LYS A 313 2.73 14.38 -23.63
C LYS A 313 2.30 13.19 -24.50
N HIS A 314 2.15 12.02 -23.86
CA HIS A 314 1.87 10.73 -24.48
C HIS A 314 0.71 10.01 -23.79
N PRO A 315 -0.48 10.65 -23.68
CA PRO A 315 -1.60 10.08 -22.93
C PRO A 315 -2.16 8.79 -23.54
N ALA A 316 -2.09 8.63 -24.85
CA ALA A 316 -2.56 7.41 -25.52
C ALA A 316 -1.65 6.22 -25.22
N GLU A 317 -0.35 6.41 -25.26
CA GLU A 317 0.66 5.40 -24.94
C GLU A 317 0.62 5.04 -23.44
N SER A 318 0.38 6.04 -22.59
CA SER A 318 0.22 5.84 -21.15
C SER A 318 -1.02 5.00 -20.84
N LYS A 319 -2.17 5.30 -21.43
CA LYS A 319 -3.39 4.49 -21.30
C LYS A 319 -3.20 3.07 -21.84
N LYS A 320 -2.51 2.92 -22.97
CA LYS A 320 -2.17 1.62 -23.54
C LYS A 320 -1.32 0.78 -22.58
N PHE A 321 -0.41 1.42 -21.83
CA PHE A 321 0.38 0.73 -20.81
C PHE A 321 -0.49 0.31 -19.59
N LEU A 322 -1.45 1.12 -19.16
CA LEU A 322 -2.42 0.74 -18.13
C LEU A 322 -3.28 -0.45 -18.58
N GLU A 323 -3.80 -0.39 -19.80
CA GLU A 323 -4.58 -1.49 -20.37
C GLU A 323 -3.78 -2.79 -20.40
N TYR A 324 -2.51 -2.72 -20.84
CA TYR A 324 -1.62 -3.87 -20.84
C TYR A 324 -1.42 -4.47 -19.44
N LEU A 325 -1.17 -3.63 -18.42
CA LEU A 325 -1.01 -4.09 -17.03
C LEU A 325 -2.29 -4.73 -16.46
N SER A 326 -3.46 -4.32 -16.94
CA SER A 326 -4.76 -4.86 -16.51
C SER A 326 -5.15 -6.17 -17.21
N ARG A 327 -4.36 -6.66 -18.17
CA ARG A 327 -4.63 -7.95 -18.80
C ARG A 327 -4.43 -9.10 -17.82
N PRO A 328 -5.33 -10.09 -17.73
CA PRO A 328 -5.25 -11.17 -16.76
C PRO A 328 -3.91 -11.92 -16.79
N GLU A 329 -3.38 -12.20 -17.98
CA GLU A 329 -2.10 -12.91 -18.16
C GLU A 329 -0.88 -12.08 -17.75
N VAL A 330 -0.96 -10.75 -17.82
CA VAL A 330 0.10 -9.83 -17.37
C VAL A 330 0.04 -9.69 -15.86
N LEU A 331 -1.15 -9.41 -15.32
CA LEU A 331 -1.34 -9.27 -13.88
C LEU A 331 -1.10 -10.60 -13.13
N GLN A 332 -1.27 -11.74 -13.81
CA GLN A 332 -0.90 -13.05 -13.24
C GLN A 332 0.57 -13.12 -12.83
N LYS A 333 1.49 -12.51 -13.61
CA LYS A 333 2.92 -12.46 -13.26
C LYS A 333 3.16 -11.67 -11.98
N TYR A 334 2.43 -10.57 -11.80
CA TYR A 334 2.49 -9.78 -10.59
C TYR A 334 1.93 -10.54 -9.40
N TYR A 335 0.74 -11.13 -9.55
CA TYR A 335 0.08 -11.92 -8.52
C TYR A 335 0.93 -13.12 -8.06
N ASP A 336 1.62 -13.78 -8.98
CA ASP A 336 2.47 -14.94 -8.67
C ASP A 336 3.66 -14.60 -7.76
N VAL A 337 3.96 -13.34 -7.56
CA VAL A 337 4.99 -12.83 -6.64
C VAL A 337 4.38 -12.19 -5.40
N ASP A 338 3.36 -11.35 -5.59
CA ASP A 338 2.77 -10.50 -4.54
C ASP A 338 1.70 -11.23 -3.69
N GLY A 339 0.87 -12.06 -4.32
CA GLY A 339 -0.21 -12.79 -3.65
C GLY A 339 -1.38 -11.92 -3.15
N SER A 340 -1.34 -10.61 -3.36
CA SER A 340 -2.41 -9.70 -2.94
C SER A 340 -3.68 -9.90 -3.75
N PRO A 341 -4.87 -9.69 -3.17
CA PRO A 341 -6.14 -9.77 -3.90
C PRO A 341 -6.13 -8.93 -5.16
N VAL A 342 -6.48 -9.53 -6.29
CA VAL A 342 -6.52 -8.87 -7.60
C VAL A 342 -7.95 -8.43 -7.94
N SER A 343 -8.08 -7.22 -8.45
CA SER A 343 -9.34 -6.65 -8.92
C SER A 343 -9.67 -7.01 -10.37
N VAL A 344 -8.76 -7.66 -11.10
CA VAL A 344 -8.92 -8.03 -12.51
C VAL A 344 -9.56 -9.40 -12.63
N GLU A 345 -10.56 -9.51 -13.54
CA GLU A 345 -11.20 -10.78 -13.86
C GLU A 345 -10.23 -11.76 -14.55
N GLY A 346 -10.38 -13.05 -14.31
CA GLY A 346 -9.64 -14.10 -15.01
C GLY A 346 -8.23 -14.41 -14.47
N VAL A 347 -7.71 -13.69 -13.50
CA VAL A 347 -6.46 -14.05 -12.80
C VAL A 347 -6.70 -15.30 -11.95
N LYS A 348 -5.80 -16.28 -12.04
CA LYS A 348 -5.90 -17.56 -11.31
C LYS A 348 -5.27 -17.44 -9.94
N THR A 349 -6.10 -17.47 -8.90
CA THR A 349 -5.68 -17.28 -7.51
C THR A 349 -5.80 -18.58 -6.67
N GLU A 350 -6.56 -19.57 -7.14
CA GLU A 350 -6.84 -20.81 -6.40
C GLU A 350 -5.58 -21.60 -6.05
N GLY A 351 -5.47 -22.00 -4.79
CA GLY A 351 -4.36 -22.83 -4.27
C GLY A 351 -3.01 -22.11 -4.14
N LYS A 352 -2.97 -20.80 -4.34
CA LYS A 352 -1.77 -19.98 -4.14
C LYS A 352 -1.94 -19.07 -2.93
N PHE A 353 -0.84 -18.75 -2.28
CA PHE A 353 -0.81 -17.83 -1.12
C PHE A 353 -1.84 -18.21 -0.04
N MET A 354 -1.96 -19.52 0.24
CA MET A 354 -2.89 -20.07 1.22
C MET A 354 -2.64 -19.52 2.63
N GLU A 355 -1.43 -19.05 2.89
CA GLU A 355 -1.04 -18.40 4.14
C GLU A 355 -1.79 -17.10 4.40
N THR A 356 -2.18 -16.37 3.36
CA THR A 356 -2.92 -15.10 3.48
C THR A 356 -4.44 -15.26 3.30
N GLU A 357 -4.93 -16.47 2.95
CA GLU A 357 -6.35 -16.72 2.65
C GLU A 357 -7.30 -16.28 3.77
N GLY A 358 -6.85 -16.39 5.02
CA GLY A 358 -7.66 -15.99 6.18
C GLY A 358 -8.09 -14.52 6.19
N VAL A 359 -7.42 -13.65 5.41
CA VAL A 359 -7.79 -12.23 5.23
C VAL A 359 -8.18 -11.93 3.78
N THR A 360 -7.49 -12.52 2.79
CA THR A 360 -7.74 -12.20 1.37
C THR A 360 -9.12 -12.67 0.89
N LYS A 361 -9.70 -13.70 1.52
CA LYS A 361 -11.09 -14.14 1.26
C LYS A 361 -12.16 -13.06 1.51
N TYR A 362 -11.84 -12.03 2.30
CA TYR A 362 -12.73 -10.91 2.55
C TYR A 362 -12.57 -9.77 1.54
N ALA A 363 -11.54 -9.81 0.70
CA ALA A 363 -11.32 -8.77 -0.30
C ALA A 363 -12.56 -8.54 -1.17
N PHE A 364 -12.90 -7.28 -1.39
CA PHE A 364 -14.09 -6.85 -2.14
C PHE A 364 -15.44 -7.26 -1.52
N THR A 365 -15.49 -7.56 -0.22
CA THR A 365 -16.72 -7.78 0.55
C THR A 365 -16.90 -6.66 1.59
N ASP A 366 -18.06 -6.64 2.26
CA ASP A 366 -18.36 -5.72 3.37
C ASP A 366 -17.48 -5.91 4.61
N LYS A 367 -16.71 -7.00 4.67
CA LYS A 367 -15.73 -7.31 5.72
C LYS A 367 -14.33 -6.73 5.43
N HIS A 368 -14.08 -6.26 4.22
CA HIS A 368 -12.87 -5.59 3.82
C HIS A 368 -13.13 -4.08 3.75
N VAL A 369 -12.81 -3.38 4.81
CA VAL A 369 -13.00 -1.93 4.87
C VAL A 369 -11.79 -1.20 4.30
N VAL A 370 -12.04 -0.08 3.63
CA VAL A 370 -10.97 0.80 3.17
C VAL A 370 -10.35 1.51 4.37
N TRP A 371 -9.06 1.86 4.27
CA TRP A 371 -8.39 2.66 5.29
C TRP A 371 -9.17 3.95 5.61
N LEU A 372 -9.34 4.27 6.90
CA LEU A 372 -10.03 5.47 7.38
C LEU A 372 -9.31 6.79 7.05
N GLN A 373 -8.24 6.75 6.29
CA GLN A 373 -7.31 7.87 6.10
C GLN A 373 -7.58 8.75 4.88
N SER A 374 -8.64 8.47 4.15
CA SER A 374 -8.94 9.18 2.89
C SER A 374 -9.20 10.69 3.04
N GLU A 375 -9.45 11.15 4.26
CA GLU A 375 -9.68 12.56 4.59
C GLU A 375 -8.64 13.13 5.56
N TRP A 376 -7.59 12.36 5.89
CA TRP A 376 -6.58 12.78 6.85
C TRP A 376 -5.55 13.70 6.21
N GLN A 377 -5.14 14.73 6.93
CA GLN A 377 -4.10 15.65 6.49
C GLN A 377 -2.70 15.06 6.63
N SER A 378 -2.51 14.16 7.61
CA SER A 378 -1.24 13.49 7.87
C SER A 378 -1.49 12.10 8.44
N GLU A 379 -0.93 11.07 7.81
CA GLU A 379 -0.96 9.72 8.34
C GLU A 379 -0.02 9.55 9.53
N ASP A 380 1.16 10.19 9.48
CA ASP A 380 2.22 10.08 10.48
C ASP A 380 1.74 10.51 11.87
N GLU A 381 0.89 11.52 11.97
CA GLU A 381 0.35 11.98 13.26
C GLU A 381 -0.54 10.89 13.89
N PHE A 382 -1.41 10.24 13.10
CA PHE A 382 -2.23 9.15 13.60
C PHE A 382 -1.39 7.93 14.00
N TRP A 383 -0.36 7.60 13.23
CA TRP A 383 0.57 6.51 13.57
C TRP A 383 1.29 6.79 14.91
N ASN A 384 1.70 8.03 15.15
CA ASN A 384 2.31 8.43 16.41
C ASN A 384 1.32 8.31 17.60
N ILE A 385 0.05 8.66 17.42
CA ILE A 385 -1.01 8.44 18.43
C ILE A 385 -1.10 6.94 18.77
N THR A 386 -1.05 6.07 17.75
CA THR A 386 -1.03 4.62 17.95
C THR A 386 0.14 4.17 18.82
N VAL A 387 1.35 4.61 18.47
CA VAL A 387 2.59 4.26 19.17
C VAL A 387 2.56 4.73 20.64
N GLU A 388 2.14 5.97 20.89
CA GLU A 388 2.07 6.52 22.24
C GLU A 388 0.99 5.80 23.08
N THR A 389 -0.16 5.46 22.48
CA THR A 389 -1.20 4.69 23.17
C THR A 389 -0.72 3.27 23.51
N VAL A 390 0.01 2.60 22.60
CA VAL A 390 0.60 1.28 22.91
C VAL A 390 1.65 1.37 24.00
N LYS A 391 2.48 2.41 24.02
CA LYS A 391 3.47 2.63 25.09
C LYS A 391 2.84 2.91 26.45
N LYS A 392 1.74 3.67 26.45
CA LYS A 392 1.06 4.10 27.68
C LYS A 392 -0.46 4.15 27.45
N PRO A 393 -1.18 3.02 27.60
CA PRO A 393 -2.61 2.97 27.39
C PRO A 393 -3.39 3.86 28.37
N ASP A 394 -4.09 4.88 27.83
CA ASP A 394 -4.95 5.79 28.58
C ASP A 394 -6.04 6.30 27.62
N SER A 395 -7.31 5.99 27.90
CA SER A 395 -8.40 6.35 26.99
C SER A 395 -8.68 7.85 26.93
N ALA A 396 -8.47 8.57 28.03
CA ALA A 396 -8.65 10.02 28.05
C ALA A 396 -7.57 10.74 27.24
N GLU A 397 -6.31 10.27 27.31
CA GLU A 397 -5.21 10.80 26.48
C GLU A 397 -5.42 10.44 25.01
N LEU A 398 -5.79 9.18 24.69
CA LEU A 398 -6.14 8.78 23.32
C LEU A 398 -7.22 9.69 22.73
N VAL A 399 -8.30 9.94 23.46
CA VAL A 399 -9.41 10.81 23.01
C VAL A 399 -8.95 12.26 22.82
N LYS A 400 -8.11 12.76 23.70
CA LYS A 400 -7.53 14.12 23.60
C LYS A 400 -6.70 14.23 22.31
N ASP A 401 -5.84 13.24 22.04
CA ASP A 401 -4.95 13.25 20.88
C ASP A 401 -5.74 13.06 19.58
N LEU A 402 -6.76 12.19 19.57
CA LEU A 402 -7.66 12.03 18.41
C LEU A 402 -8.48 13.31 18.13
N ASN A 403 -8.98 14.01 19.15
CA ASN A 403 -9.63 15.29 18.92
C ASN A 403 -8.64 16.32 18.39
N ALA A 404 -7.43 16.41 18.92
CA ALA A 404 -6.41 17.32 18.40
C ALA A 404 -6.07 17.01 16.92
N PHE A 405 -6.04 15.74 16.55
CA PHE A 405 -5.79 15.27 15.19
C PHE A 405 -6.97 15.55 14.24
N PHE A 406 -8.20 15.17 14.62
CA PHE A 406 -9.36 15.27 13.73
C PHE A 406 -10.01 16.66 13.68
N ASP A 407 -10.00 17.45 14.75
CA ASP A 407 -10.72 18.72 14.84
C ASP A 407 -10.30 19.75 13.77
N PRO A 408 -9.03 19.87 13.35
CA PRO A 408 -8.65 20.72 12.23
C PRO A 408 -9.30 20.35 10.89
N MET A 409 -9.63 19.07 10.69
CA MET A 409 -10.22 18.53 9.45
C MET A 409 -11.74 18.68 9.42
N LYS A 410 -12.37 18.89 10.59
CA LYS A 410 -13.82 19.02 10.73
C LYS A 410 -14.31 20.42 10.40
N LYS A 411 -15.41 20.51 9.64
CA LYS A 411 -16.07 21.76 9.23
C LYS A 411 -16.78 22.45 10.39
#